data_9691efe62d1ba052f5ca03574e9f1f5b
#
_entry.id   9691efe62d1ba052f5ca03574e9f1f5b
#
_cell.length_a   1.000
_cell.length_b   1.000
_cell.length_c   1.000
_cell.angle_alpha   90.00
_cell.angle_beta   90.00
_cell.angle_gamma   90.00
#
_symmetry.space_group_name_H-M   'P 1'
#
loop_
_entity.id
_entity.type
_entity.pdbx_description
1 polymer ?
#
loop_
_entity_poly.entity_id
_entity_poly.type
_entity_poly.pdbx_seq_one_letter_code
_entity_poly.pdbx_strand_id
1 'polypeptide(L)'
;MARPRRSDSDGNAPRRPSAGAGPVIVDDYANLSGESLLKKTLGLQNHRYAKYIGPTDEHDFALLDLRLYDDLRNEAPADLGSFRKVGPNEFFHQYADADSPSHAGEVEVLDRIERIVAPHGEALIRLYFRIVHPSFPILHKKVYLEKYGRTHREFSPPLLAAVYILALNWWSYSSELARSAKPDVAQLEDIAYNTLQDVSQRAKLSTVQAGLLLLQRPGSNQAWQLTSQLVAIGQDLGLHLDCTNWRIPSWEKGLRKRLAWALFMQDTWSALIYGRPPHISETNWAVQPVIGSDFPESAADEDEEEGSTEVEKGRTLFSAMIALTKMLAQVLEDLYSLKAETQVKNSYDTTKAILERAKPIQLKLRSWYADMPEALRMDATRVGKLSSVGYLHLAYFATEITLHRRILRSLSHNTDPYLIQICRSAAKARLISAMDFFNRLKPEHLQSFWYFASKFNFALIGTFAGLCFVTSVSHDEAEFYQRRLLEYRWTLRVSNKSAEFLEIASGILESAVGSLLKAADSIDSRGFSFPMLQPHAEDGDTSMEHQNFSPSAEFGYYDDQMEP
;
A
#
# COMPACT_ATOMS: atom_id res chain seq x y z
N MET A 1 39.08 32.94 74.38
CA MET A 1 38.03 33.94 74.20
C MET A 1 37.80 34.12 72.69
N ALA A 2 36.61 33.92 72.24
CA ALA A 2 36.01 34.19 70.93
C ALA A 2 36.82 33.88 69.63
N ARG A 3 36.41 32.83 68.92
CA ARG A 3 36.74 32.53 67.53
C ARG A 3 35.88 33.36 66.59
N PRO A 4 36.36 33.76 65.40
CA PRO A 4 35.50 34.17 64.28
C PRO A 4 35.26 33.00 63.32
N ARG A 5 34.04 32.91 62.80
CA ARG A 5 33.57 31.97 61.79
C ARG A 5 34.15 32.34 60.40
N ARG A 6 34.62 31.34 59.68
CA ARG A 6 34.86 31.42 58.21
C ARG A 6 33.61 31.00 57.47
N SER A 7 33.25 31.77 56.48
CA SER A 7 32.21 31.48 55.48
C SER A 7 32.82 30.64 54.36
N ASP A 8 32.27 29.47 54.09
CA ASP A 8 32.57 28.63 52.95
C ASP A 8 31.76 29.12 51.76
N SER A 9 32.44 29.49 50.64
CA SER A 9 31.82 29.72 49.35
C SER A 9 31.95 28.45 48.52
N ASP A 10 30.82 27.75 48.30
CA ASP A 10 30.74 26.60 47.41
C ASP A 10 30.86 27.06 45.96
N GLY A 11 31.96 26.71 45.33
CA GLY A 11 32.16 26.78 43.88
C GLY A 11 31.66 25.50 43.21
N ASN A 12 30.57 25.62 42.50
CA ASN A 12 30.00 24.53 41.71
C ASN A 12 30.77 24.41 40.40
N ALA A 13 31.75 23.49 40.35
CA ALA A 13 32.44 23.11 39.12
C ALA A 13 31.68 21.95 38.43
N PRO A 14 31.47 21.94 37.09
CA PRO A 14 30.77 20.84 36.43
C PRO A 14 31.63 19.58 36.45
N ARG A 15 31.07 18.50 36.99
CA ARG A 15 31.65 17.15 36.97
C ARG A 15 31.81 16.66 35.54
N ARG A 16 33.00 16.33 35.11
CA ARG A 16 33.27 15.56 33.89
C ARG A 16 32.67 14.17 34.02
N PRO A 17 32.00 13.64 32.97
CA PRO A 17 31.48 12.27 33.00
C PRO A 17 32.64 11.29 33.02
N SER A 18 32.59 10.31 33.92
CA SER A 18 33.57 9.23 34.07
C SER A 18 33.56 8.34 32.81
N ALA A 19 34.73 8.10 32.23
CA ALA A 19 34.94 7.08 31.21
C ALA A 19 34.75 5.70 31.86
N GLY A 20 33.70 4.96 31.47
CA GLY A 20 33.51 3.60 31.94
C GLY A 20 32.06 3.09 31.93
N ALA A 21 31.19 3.61 31.04
CA ALA A 21 29.91 2.95 30.78
C ALA A 21 30.04 2.04 29.55
N GLY A 22 29.84 0.74 29.72
CA GLY A 22 29.71 -0.22 28.63
C GLY A 22 28.56 0.17 27.68
N PRO A 23 28.42 -0.47 26.51
CA PRO A 23 27.43 -0.06 25.52
C PRO A 23 26.03 -0.11 26.13
N VAL A 24 25.43 1.07 26.32
CA VAL A 24 24.02 1.18 26.75
C VAL A 24 23.17 0.63 25.61
N ILE A 25 22.54 -0.52 25.84
CA ILE A 25 21.51 -1.03 24.95
C ILE A 25 20.33 -0.07 25.13
N VAL A 26 20.08 0.75 24.13
CA VAL A 26 18.99 1.72 24.18
C VAL A 26 17.76 1.05 23.60
N ASP A 27 16.88 0.62 24.47
CA ASP A 27 15.59 0.06 24.11
C ASP A 27 14.53 1.15 23.83
N ASP A 28 14.76 2.37 24.34
CA ASP A 28 13.84 3.49 24.19
C ASP A 28 14.48 4.64 23.40
N TYR A 29 13.88 4.98 22.29
CA TYR A 29 14.24 6.09 21.42
C TYR A 29 14.19 7.45 22.13
N ALA A 30 13.31 7.61 23.12
CA ALA A 30 13.13 8.86 23.85
C ALA A 30 14.40 9.33 24.60
N ASN A 31 15.30 8.40 24.88
CA ASN A 31 16.54 8.66 25.63
C ASN A 31 17.78 8.94 24.76
N LEU A 32 17.63 8.97 23.44
CA LEU A 32 18.72 9.22 22.50
C LEU A 32 18.47 10.47 21.67
N SER A 33 19.38 11.41 21.76
CA SER A 33 19.43 12.58 20.87
C SER A 33 20.61 12.45 19.89
N GLY A 34 20.39 12.83 18.65
CA GLY A 34 21.43 13.10 17.68
C GLY A 34 21.85 11.94 16.75
N GLU A 35 22.92 12.17 16.01
CA GLU A 35 23.46 11.26 14.97
C GLU A 35 23.78 9.83 15.44
N SER A 36 23.97 9.60 16.74
CA SER A 36 24.38 8.30 17.27
C SER A 36 23.32 7.21 17.07
N LEU A 37 22.03 7.58 17.04
CA LEU A 37 20.93 6.65 16.84
C LEU A 37 20.95 6.04 15.43
N LEU A 38 21.10 6.88 14.42
CA LEU A 38 21.07 6.45 13.02
C LEU A 38 22.30 5.62 12.63
N LYS A 39 23.41 5.75 13.38
CA LYS A 39 24.64 4.96 13.12
C LYS A 39 24.46 3.45 13.36
N LYS A 40 23.51 3.03 14.19
CA LYS A 40 23.21 1.62 14.46
C LYS A 40 22.13 1.03 13.52
N THR A 41 21.46 1.88 12.76
CA THR A 41 20.44 1.44 11.81
C THR A 41 21.07 0.75 10.60
N LEU A 42 20.32 -0.10 9.94
CA LEU A 42 20.72 -0.70 8.66
C LEU A 42 20.19 0.13 7.48
N GLY A 43 18.94 0.51 7.53
CA GLY A 43 18.22 1.07 6.38
C GLY A 43 18.00 2.59 6.42
N LEU A 44 18.49 3.31 7.44
CA LEU A 44 18.24 4.75 7.63
C LEU A 44 19.54 5.56 7.85
N GLN A 45 20.68 5.02 7.48
CA GLN A 45 21.96 5.74 7.58
C GLN A 45 22.00 6.91 6.59
N ASN A 46 22.57 8.05 7.00
CA ASN A 46 22.58 9.27 6.18
C ASN A 46 23.53 9.19 4.97
N HIS A 47 24.63 8.42 5.06
CA HIS A 47 25.69 8.41 4.04
C HIS A 47 25.99 7.04 3.47
N ARG A 48 25.14 6.05 3.76
CA ARG A 48 25.31 4.67 3.31
C ARG A 48 23.95 4.07 2.96
N TYR A 49 23.96 3.17 1.99
CA TYR A 49 22.85 2.29 1.69
C TYR A 49 23.29 0.83 1.77
N ALA A 50 22.35 -0.08 1.96
CA ALA A 50 22.64 -1.49 2.17
C ALA A 50 21.78 -2.33 1.23
N LYS A 51 22.37 -3.36 0.61
CA LYS A 51 21.69 -4.36 -0.21
C LYS A 51 21.78 -5.72 0.47
N TYR A 52 20.67 -6.43 0.50
CA TYR A 52 20.60 -7.79 1.01
C TYR A 52 21.39 -8.74 0.10
N ILE A 53 22.17 -9.61 0.72
CA ILE A 53 22.88 -10.70 0.05
C ILE A 53 22.00 -11.95 0.18
N GLY A 54 21.44 -12.41 -0.93
CA GLY A 54 20.56 -13.59 -0.97
C GLY A 54 21.35 -14.91 -1.01
N PRO A 55 20.69 -16.05 -0.80
CA PRO A 55 21.35 -17.35 -0.73
C PRO A 55 21.94 -17.84 -2.07
N THR A 56 21.62 -17.18 -3.18
CA THR A 56 22.14 -17.48 -4.53
C THR A 56 23.08 -16.39 -5.05
N ASP A 57 23.45 -15.44 -4.18
CA ASP A 57 24.41 -14.40 -4.49
C ASP A 57 25.81 -14.98 -4.69
N GLU A 58 26.68 -14.26 -5.38
CA GLU A 58 28.10 -14.62 -5.55
C GLU A 58 28.87 -14.68 -4.23
N HIS A 59 28.35 -14.00 -3.19
CA HIS A 59 28.92 -14.00 -1.85
C HIS A 59 28.31 -15.11 -0.99
N ASP A 60 28.94 -16.28 -1.04
CA ASP A 60 28.50 -17.44 -0.25
C ASP A 60 28.53 -17.15 1.27
N PHE A 61 27.44 -17.50 1.98
CA PHE A 61 27.29 -17.23 3.41
C PHE A 61 28.40 -17.86 4.27
N ALA A 62 28.88 -19.06 3.90
CA ALA A 62 29.95 -19.72 4.62
C ALA A 62 31.27 -18.93 4.50
N LEU A 63 31.53 -18.31 3.34
CA LEU A 63 32.71 -17.47 3.14
C LEU A 63 32.57 -16.11 3.85
N LEU A 64 31.36 -15.56 3.88
CA LEU A 64 31.09 -14.35 4.64
C LEU A 64 31.28 -14.58 6.15
N ASP A 65 30.87 -15.73 6.68
CA ASP A 65 31.02 -16.08 8.10
C ASP A 65 32.48 -16.22 8.56
N LEU A 66 33.41 -16.50 7.66
CA LEU A 66 34.84 -16.55 7.98
C LEU A 66 35.50 -15.17 8.11
N ARG A 67 34.80 -14.08 7.79
CA ARG A 67 35.34 -12.72 7.90
C ARG A 67 35.37 -12.26 9.36
N LEU A 68 36.29 -11.38 9.65
CA LEU A 68 36.40 -10.75 10.97
C LEU A 68 35.44 -9.54 11.04
N TYR A 69 34.39 -9.69 11.82
CA TYR A 69 33.41 -8.63 12.07
C TYR A 69 33.76 -7.84 13.33
N ASP A 70 33.56 -6.51 13.31
CA ASP A 70 33.69 -5.68 14.49
C ASP A 70 32.56 -5.93 15.50
N ASP A 71 32.87 -5.75 16.81
CA ASP A 71 31.91 -5.98 17.90
C ASP A 71 30.80 -4.93 18.00
N LEU A 72 31.01 -3.73 17.43
CA LEU A 72 30.10 -2.59 17.59
C LEU A 72 28.93 -2.64 16.60
N ARG A 73 29.23 -2.94 15.33
CA ARG A 73 28.26 -2.89 14.22
C ARG A 73 28.10 -4.22 13.52
N ASN A 74 28.95 -5.18 13.85
CA ASN A 74 29.04 -6.45 13.16
C ASN A 74 29.31 -6.24 11.66
N GLU A 75 30.28 -5.36 11.36
CA GLU A 75 30.74 -5.02 10.01
C GLU A 75 32.12 -5.58 9.73
N ALA A 76 32.35 -6.06 8.52
CA ALA A 76 33.64 -6.48 8.01
C ALA A 76 33.99 -5.69 6.74
N PRO A 77 35.24 -5.28 6.52
CA PRO A 77 35.62 -4.54 5.34
C PRO A 77 35.46 -5.39 4.06
N ALA A 78 35.10 -4.72 2.97
CA ALA A 78 35.09 -5.25 1.61
C ALA A 78 35.95 -4.34 0.71
N ASP A 79 36.26 -4.80 -0.51
CA ASP A 79 37.00 -3.98 -1.48
C ASP A 79 36.24 -2.69 -1.83
N LEU A 80 34.92 -2.79 -1.87
CA LEU A 80 34.02 -1.64 -2.01
C LEU A 80 33.00 -1.67 -0.86
N GLY A 81 33.09 -0.71 0.08
CA GLY A 81 32.19 -0.61 1.22
C GLY A 81 32.47 -1.61 2.35
N SER A 82 31.44 -2.22 2.91
CA SER A 82 31.56 -3.19 4.00
C SER A 82 30.42 -4.23 3.97
N PHE A 83 30.70 -5.42 4.49
CA PHE A 83 29.65 -6.41 4.78
C PHE A 83 29.16 -6.24 6.21
N ARG A 84 27.85 -6.34 6.41
CA ARG A 84 27.21 -6.31 7.72
C ARG A 84 26.38 -7.55 7.96
N LYS A 85 26.70 -8.29 9.02
CA LYS A 85 25.93 -9.46 9.46
C LYS A 85 24.90 -9.00 10.49
N VAL A 86 23.62 -9.14 10.19
CA VAL A 86 22.52 -8.73 11.08
C VAL A 86 21.83 -9.90 11.78
N GLY A 87 21.96 -11.10 11.28
CA GLY A 87 21.41 -12.32 11.84
C GLY A 87 22.28 -13.54 11.52
N PRO A 88 21.83 -14.76 11.83
CA PRO A 88 22.61 -15.99 11.58
C PRO A 88 23.03 -16.16 10.12
N ASN A 89 22.10 -15.94 9.19
CA ASN A 89 22.29 -16.08 7.76
C ASN A 89 21.87 -14.83 6.98
N GLU A 90 21.76 -13.69 7.64
CA GLU A 90 21.35 -12.44 7.00
C GLU A 90 22.51 -11.47 6.94
N PHE A 91 22.96 -11.27 5.71
CA PHE A 91 24.08 -10.40 5.36
C PHE A 91 23.63 -9.28 4.43
N PHE A 92 24.28 -8.13 4.59
CA PHE A 92 24.07 -6.95 3.75
C PHE A 92 25.39 -6.40 3.29
N HIS A 93 25.46 -6.04 2.02
CA HIS A 93 26.58 -5.26 1.50
C HIS A 93 26.24 -3.77 1.62
N GLN A 94 27.07 -3.00 2.30
CA GLN A 94 26.88 -1.56 2.53
C GLN A 94 27.82 -0.77 1.65
N TYR A 95 27.29 0.24 0.99
CA TYR A 95 28.02 1.16 0.11
C TYR A 95 27.90 2.60 0.60
N ALA A 96 28.87 3.46 0.26
CA ALA A 96 28.75 4.88 0.52
C ALA A 96 27.84 5.56 -0.53
N ASP A 97 26.98 6.50 -0.10
CA ASP A 97 26.15 7.27 -1.03
C ASP A 97 27.00 8.11 -1.99
N ALA A 98 28.17 8.60 -1.52
CA ALA A 98 29.10 9.39 -2.31
C ALA A 98 29.67 8.66 -3.53
N ASP A 99 29.65 7.32 -3.52
CA ASP A 99 30.10 6.51 -4.67
C ASP A 99 29.06 6.51 -5.81
N SER A 100 27.85 7.04 -5.57
CA SER A 100 26.80 7.14 -6.58
C SER A 100 26.73 8.53 -7.19
N PRO A 101 26.77 8.66 -8.53
CA PRO A 101 26.60 9.95 -9.20
C PRO A 101 25.30 10.68 -8.85
N SER A 102 24.24 9.92 -8.54
CA SER A 102 22.92 10.46 -8.20
C SER A 102 22.86 11.16 -6.83
N HIS A 103 23.94 11.11 -6.03
CA HIS A 103 24.02 11.82 -4.76
C HIS A 103 24.36 13.31 -4.92
N ALA A 104 25.04 13.65 -6.01
CA ALA A 104 25.39 15.04 -6.29
C ALA A 104 24.13 15.89 -6.52
N GLY A 105 24.02 17.04 -5.84
CA GLY A 105 22.89 17.97 -6.02
C GLY A 105 21.66 17.71 -5.15
N GLU A 106 21.62 16.67 -4.30
CA GLU A 106 20.46 16.41 -3.42
C GLU A 106 20.13 17.58 -2.49
N VAL A 107 21.15 18.28 -1.99
CA VAL A 107 20.97 19.43 -1.09
C VAL A 107 20.25 20.58 -1.80
N GLU A 108 20.63 20.88 -3.03
CA GLU A 108 19.97 21.90 -3.84
C GLU A 108 18.51 21.56 -4.12
N VAL A 109 18.22 20.27 -4.35
CA VAL A 109 16.84 19.81 -4.55
C VAL A 109 16.02 19.95 -3.26
N LEU A 110 16.57 19.57 -2.10
CA LEU A 110 15.92 19.75 -0.80
C LEU A 110 15.64 21.23 -0.51
N ASP A 111 16.62 22.12 -0.76
CA ASP A 111 16.43 23.55 -0.61
C ASP A 111 15.38 24.11 -1.59
N ARG A 112 15.23 23.49 -2.78
CA ARG A 112 14.19 23.84 -3.75
C ARG A 112 12.81 23.41 -3.25
N ILE A 113 12.67 22.19 -2.71
CA ILE A 113 11.42 21.70 -2.13
C ILE A 113 10.95 22.63 -1.00
N GLU A 114 11.85 22.98 -0.07
CA GLU A 114 11.54 23.91 1.02
C GLU A 114 11.09 25.28 0.51
N ARG A 115 11.75 25.83 -0.50
CA ARG A 115 11.34 27.12 -1.10
C ARG A 115 9.94 27.11 -1.69
N ILE A 116 9.48 25.99 -2.27
CA ILE A 116 8.15 25.86 -2.83
C ILE A 116 7.08 25.92 -1.73
N VAL A 117 7.35 25.31 -0.57
CA VAL A 117 6.37 25.24 0.51
C VAL A 117 6.50 26.36 1.54
N ALA A 118 7.61 27.14 1.50
CA ALA A 118 7.86 28.19 2.46
C ALA A 118 6.74 29.23 2.51
N PRO A 119 6.38 29.73 3.72
CA PRO A 119 6.90 29.40 5.04
C PRO A 119 6.18 28.24 5.74
N HIS A 120 5.44 27.41 5.03
CA HIS A 120 4.43 26.48 5.55
C HIS A 120 4.94 25.03 5.81
N GLY A 121 6.23 24.73 5.62
CA GLY A 121 6.78 23.37 5.70
C GLY A 121 6.46 22.68 7.03
N GLU A 122 6.69 23.33 8.17
CA GLU A 122 6.42 22.79 9.50
C GLU A 122 4.91 22.51 9.71
N ALA A 123 4.04 23.43 9.28
CA ALA A 123 2.60 23.27 9.38
C ALA A 123 2.09 22.07 8.53
N LEU A 124 2.67 21.87 7.34
CA LEU A 124 2.35 20.71 6.49
C LEU A 124 2.79 19.40 7.15
N ILE A 125 3.98 19.35 7.76
CA ILE A 125 4.47 18.15 8.46
C ILE A 125 3.54 17.84 9.64
N ARG A 126 3.15 18.83 10.45
CA ARG A 126 2.18 18.63 11.54
C ARG A 126 0.86 18.07 11.00
N LEU A 127 0.36 18.63 9.89
CA LEU A 127 -0.89 18.20 9.25
C LEU A 127 -0.81 16.74 8.76
N TYR A 128 0.31 16.33 8.16
CA TYR A 128 0.57 14.95 7.76
C TYR A 128 0.50 13.98 8.97
N PHE A 129 1.24 14.30 10.05
CA PHE A 129 1.27 13.44 11.23
C PHE A 129 -0.06 13.42 11.99
N ARG A 130 -0.86 14.46 11.88
CA ARG A 130 -2.19 14.57 12.49
C ARG A 130 -3.25 13.74 11.76
N ILE A 131 -3.23 13.69 10.43
CA ILE A 131 -4.33 13.12 9.63
C ILE A 131 -3.94 11.80 8.94
N VAL A 132 -2.77 11.74 8.28
CA VAL A 132 -2.38 10.59 7.45
C VAL A 132 -1.70 9.51 8.29
N HIS A 133 -0.69 9.91 9.05
CA HIS A 133 0.20 8.98 9.75
C HIS A 133 -0.51 8.01 10.70
N PRO A 134 -1.54 8.41 11.49
CA PRO A 134 -2.21 7.46 12.38
C PRO A 134 -2.81 6.26 11.65
N SER A 135 -3.37 6.47 10.45
CA SER A 135 -4.02 5.43 9.64
C SER A 135 -3.08 4.72 8.67
N PHE A 136 -1.92 5.32 8.36
CA PHE A 136 -0.88 4.76 7.48
C PHE A 136 0.51 4.99 8.07
N PRO A 137 0.87 4.29 9.18
CA PRO A 137 2.02 4.56 10.04
C PRO A 137 3.34 3.98 9.50
N ILE A 138 3.73 4.37 8.29
CA ILE A 138 4.96 3.88 7.63
C ILE A 138 6.21 4.73 7.89
N LEU A 139 6.06 5.84 8.63
CA LEU A 139 7.17 6.66 9.12
C LEU A 139 7.39 6.41 10.63
N HIS A 140 8.45 6.99 11.15
CA HIS A 140 8.69 7.11 12.59
C HIS A 140 8.60 8.58 12.98
N LYS A 141 7.49 9.00 13.61
CA LYS A 141 7.18 10.41 13.87
C LYS A 141 8.30 11.15 14.63
N LYS A 142 8.78 10.57 15.75
CA LYS A 142 9.84 11.20 16.56
C LYS A 142 11.14 11.39 15.77
N VAL A 143 11.59 10.38 15.01
CA VAL A 143 12.78 10.47 14.15
C VAL A 143 12.61 11.56 13.09
N TYR A 144 11.44 11.60 12.46
CA TYR A 144 11.15 12.56 11.40
C TYR A 144 11.19 14.00 11.93
N LEU A 145 10.48 14.26 13.04
CA LEU A 145 10.42 15.59 13.65
C LEU A 145 11.78 16.04 14.19
N GLU A 146 12.57 15.15 14.80
CA GLU A 146 13.92 15.46 15.27
C GLU A 146 14.86 15.83 14.11
N LYS A 147 14.82 15.09 12.98
CA LYS A 147 15.57 15.45 11.77
C LYS A 147 15.16 16.82 11.25
N TYR A 148 13.88 17.06 11.10
CA TYR A 148 13.38 18.32 10.57
C TYR A 148 13.74 19.51 11.45
N GLY A 149 13.69 19.35 12.78
CA GLY A 149 14.11 20.37 13.74
C GLY A 149 15.60 20.72 13.66
N ARG A 150 16.46 19.82 13.15
CA ARG A 150 17.87 20.12 12.86
C ARG A 150 18.04 20.78 11.50
N THR A 151 17.61 20.10 10.45
CA THR A 151 17.62 20.62 9.07
C THR A 151 16.86 19.71 8.12
N HIS A 152 16.13 20.31 7.17
CA HIS A 152 15.50 19.59 6.06
C HIS A 152 16.52 18.86 5.15
N ARG A 153 17.79 19.25 5.18
CA ARG A 153 18.86 18.64 4.38
C ARG A 153 19.27 17.23 4.81
N GLU A 154 18.73 16.72 5.94
CA GLU A 154 18.93 15.34 6.37
C GLU A 154 17.93 14.34 5.74
N PHE A 155 16.99 14.82 4.94
CA PHE A 155 15.98 13.97 4.30
C PHE A 155 16.43 13.46 2.93
N SER A 156 15.75 12.42 2.45
CA SER A 156 15.72 12.07 1.04
C SER A 156 14.73 13.01 0.32
N PRO A 157 15.11 13.62 -0.80
CA PRO A 157 14.25 14.57 -1.51
C PRO A 157 12.84 14.03 -1.80
N PRO A 158 12.66 12.80 -2.36
CA PRO A 158 11.32 12.30 -2.65
C PRO A 158 10.49 12.05 -1.39
N LEU A 159 11.10 11.71 -0.24
CA LEU A 159 10.35 11.51 1.00
C LEU A 159 9.82 12.83 1.55
N LEU A 160 10.65 13.87 1.58
CA LEU A 160 10.23 15.18 2.05
C LEU A 160 9.09 15.73 1.17
N ALA A 161 9.25 15.67 -0.14
CA ALA A 161 8.22 16.09 -1.09
C ALA A 161 6.92 15.28 -0.94
N ALA A 162 7.00 13.95 -0.80
CA ALA A 162 5.82 13.08 -0.65
C ALA A 162 4.99 13.41 0.60
N VAL A 163 5.65 13.73 1.73
CA VAL A 163 4.98 14.17 2.96
C VAL A 163 4.24 15.48 2.72
N TYR A 164 4.86 16.46 2.07
CA TYR A 164 4.21 17.73 1.73
C TYR A 164 3.05 17.55 0.76
N ILE A 165 3.23 16.78 -0.31
CA ILE A 165 2.19 16.50 -1.31
C ILE A 165 0.94 15.92 -0.65
N LEU A 166 1.08 14.93 0.23
CA LEU A 166 -0.07 14.36 0.94
C LEU A 166 -0.70 15.34 1.91
N ALA A 167 0.10 16.10 2.68
CA ALA A 167 -0.43 17.10 3.61
C ALA A 167 -1.24 18.19 2.89
N LEU A 168 -0.85 18.58 1.68
CA LEU A 168 -1.53 19.58 0.86
C LEU A 168 -2.99 19.22 0.51
N ASN A 169 -3.39 17.94 0.61
CA ASN A 169 -4.78 17.54 0.44
C ASN A 169 -5.69 18.12 1.54
N TRP A 170 -5.13 18.41 2.71
CA TRP A 170 -5.84 18.99 3.86
C TRP A 170 -5.49 20.46 4.11
N TRP A 171 -5.01 21.19 3.08
CA TRP A 171 -4.64 22.60 3.17
C TRP A 171 -5.72 23.46 3.82
N SER A 172 -6.98 23.29 3.37
CA SER A 172 -8.13 24.05 3.86
C SER A 172 -8.57 23.68 5.29
N TYR A 173 -8.03 22.58 5.84
CA TYR A 173 -8.35 22.09 7.18
C TYR A 173 -7.58 22.82 8.27
N SER A 174 -6.44 23.39 7.95
CA SER A 174 -5.67 24.23 8.86
C SER A 174 -6.14 25.67 8.74
N SER A 175 -6.59 26.26 9.84
CA SER A 175 -6.99 27.68 9.89
C SER A 175 -5.84 28.62 9.55
N GLU A 176 -4.60 28.20 9.81
CA GLU A 176 -3.37 28.90 9.46
C GLU A 176 -3.13 28.86 7.94
N LEU A 177 -3.21 27.68 7.33
CA LEU A 177 -2.90 27.47 5.91
C LEU A 177 -4.02 27.97 4.99
N ALA A 178 -5.28 27.82 5.37
CA ALA A 178 -6.43 28.18 4.54
C ALA A 178 -6.46 29.66 4.10
N ARG A 179 -5.73 30.53 4.81
CA ARG A 179 -5.65 31.98 4.51
C ARG A 179 -4.53 32.31 3.52
N SER A 180 -3.66 31.36 3.20
CA SER A 180 -2.50 31.53 2.34
C SER A 180 -2.72 30.88 0.98
N ALA A 181 -1.96 31.29 -0.03
CA ALA A 181 -1.96 30.63 -1.32
C ALA A 181 -1.37 29.22 -1.20
N LYS A 182 -2.08 28.23 -1.75
CA LYS A 182 -1.61 26.84 -1.75
C LYS A 182 -0.38 26.70 -2.66
N PRO A 183 0.70 26.03 -2.19
CA PRO A 183 1.87 25.74 -3.02
C PRO A 183 1.55 24.95 -4.29
N ASP A 184 2.41 25.06 -5.29
CA ASP A 184 2.27 24.32 -6.54
C ASP A 184 2.56 22.82 -6.32
N VAL A 185 1.48 22.05 -6.30
CA VAL A 185 1.54 20.60 -6.08
C VAL A 185 2.19 19.89 -7.27
N ALA A 186 1.91 20.34 -8.51
CA ALA A 186 2.45 19.70 -9.71
C ALA A 186 3.99 19.80 -9.74
N GLN A 187 4.53 20.96 -9.37
CA GLN A 187 5.97 21.15 -9.27
C GLN A 187 6.62 20.23 -8.22
N LEU A 188 5.95 20.03 -7.07
CA LEU A 188 6.42 19.09 -6.04
C LEU A 188 6.36 17.64 -6.52
N GLU A 189 5.31 17.28 -7.25
CA GLU A 189 5.15 15.93 -7.84
C GLU A 189 6.25 15.63 -8.84
N ASP A 190 6.54 16.55 -9.77
CA ASP A 190 7.62 16.40 -10.75
C ASP A 190 8.97 16.17 -10.07
N ILE A 191 9.28 16.97 -9.03
CA ILE A 191 10.51 16.80 -8.26
C ILE A 191 10.52 15.43 -7.55
N ALA A 192 9.41 15.04 -6.92
CA ALA A 192 9.32 13.81 -6.16
C ALA A 192 9.51 12.57 -7.05
N TYR A 193 8.87 12.50 -8.20
CA TYR A 193 9.00 11.36 -9.12
C TYR A 193 10.37 11.29 -9.77
N ASN A 194 10.95 12.41 -10.21
CA ASN A 194 12.30 12.44 -10.79
C ASN A 194 13.35 12.02 -9.76
N THR A 195 13.31 12.58 -8.56
CA THR A 195 14.27 12.22 -7.51
C THR A 195 14.07 10.82 -6.94
N LEU A 196 12.85 10.27 -7.00
CA LEU A 196 12.59 8.87 -6.64
C LEU A 196 13.34 7.90 -7.56
N GLN A 197 13.41 8.19 -8.86
CA GLN A 197 14.21 7.41 -9.80
C GLN A 197 15.71 7.49 -9.46
N ASP A 198 16.20 8.68 -9.16
CA ASP A 198 17.62 8.91 -8.81
C ASP A 198 18.05 8.13 -7.56
N VAL A 199 17.21 8.17 -6.48
CA VAL A 199 17.53 7.47 -5.23
C VAL A 199 17.29 5.96 -5.31
N SER A 200 16.59 5.45 -6.33
CA SER A 200 16.33 4.01 -6.48
C SER A 200 17.61 3.18 -6.67
N GLN A 201 18.67 3.77 -7.20
CA GLN A 201 19.96 3.08 -7.36
C GLN A 201 20.70 2.86 -6.04
N ARG A 202 20.45 3.70 -5.03
CA ARG A 202 20.99 3.64 -3.67
C ARG A 202 19.87 3.62 -2.65
N ALA A 203 18.95 2.69 -2.86
CA ALA A 203 17.70 2.61 -2.13
C ALA A 203 17.89 2.43 -0.62
N LYS A 204 17.06 3.14 0.13
CA LYS A 204 16.93 3.06 1.59
C LYS A 204 15.49 2.81 1.97
N LEU A 205 15.19 2.58 3.25
CA LEU A 205 13.80 2.51 3.71
C LEU A 205 13.00 3.77 3.32
N SER A 206 13.66 4.94 3.32
CA SER A 206 13.05 6.21 2.89
C SER A 206 12.61 6.21 1.43
N THR A 207 13.26 5.46 0.55
CA THR A 207 12.87 5.30 -0.85
C THR A 207 11.52 4.57 -0.98
N VAL A 208 11.37 3.46 -0.24
CA VAL A 208 10.09 2.71 -0.20
C VAL A 208 9.00 3.54 0.46
N GLN A 209 9.32 4.25 1.55
CA GLN A 209 8.38 5.17 2.22
C GLN A 209 7.89 6.26 1.26
N ALA A 210 8.79 6.92 0.55
CA ALA A 210 8.45 7.96 -0.43
C ALA A 210 7.53 7.42 -1.53
N GLY A 211 7.90 6.31 -2.15
CA GLY A 211 7.09 5.70 -3.22
C GLY A 211 5.71 5.28 -2.74
N LEU A 212 5.61 4.64 -1.55
CA LEU A 212 4.32 4.27 -0.98
C LEU A 212 3.44 5.48 -0.66
N LEU A 213 4.01 6.59 -0.17
CA LEU A 213 3.27 7.83 0.08
C LEU A 213 2.78 8.48 -1.22
N LEU A 214 3.63 8.55 -2.26
CA LEU A 214 3.25 9.06 -3.57
C LEU A 214 2.11 8.25 -4.20
N LEU A 215 2.10 6.93 -4.00
CA LEU A 215 1.04 6.04 -4.47
C LEU A 215 -0.31 6.28 -3.77
N GLN A 216 -0.34 6.91 -2.57
CA GLN A 216 -1.61 7.30 -1.93
C GLN A 216 -2.25 8.54 -2.57
N ARG A 217 -1.55 9.23 -3.45
CA ARG A 217 -2.10 10.37 -4.17
C ARG A 217 -3.24 9.94 -5.10
N PRO A 218 -4.41 10.61 -5.09
CA PRO A 218 -5.55 10.22 -5.91
C PRO A 218 -5.28 10.19 -7.42
N GLY A 219 -4.49 11.10 -7.98
CA GLY A 219 -4.23 11.27 -9.41
C GLY A 219 -3.09 10.42 -10.01
N SER A 220 -2.43 9.53 -9.25
CA SER A 220 -1.28 8.77 -9.76
C SER A 220 -1.66 7.79 -10.88
N ASN A 221 -1.04 7.95 -12.07
CA ASN A 221 -1.30 7.12 -13.25
C ASN A 221 -0.31 5.96 -13.47
N GLN A 222 0.82 5.95 -12.74
CA GLN A 222 1.90 4.97 -12.89
C GLN A 222 1.98 3.97 -11.73
N ALA A 223 0.86 3.76 -11.04
CA ALA A 223 0.86 3.03 -9.78
C ALA A 223 1.31 1.56 -9.92
N TRP A 224 1.05 0.89 -11.04
CA TRP A 224 1.46 -0.50 -11.25
C TRP A 224 2.98 -0.63 -11.37
N GLN A 225 3.61 0.16 -12.27
CA GLN A 225 5.05 0.12 -12.50
C GLN A 225 5.83 0.55 -11.25
N LEU A 226 5.38 1.61 -10.58
CA LEU A 226 6.01 2.05 -9.35
C LEU A 226 5.87 1.00 -8.23
N THR A 227 4.71 0.35 -8.10
CA THR A 227 4.53 -0.75 -7.14
C THR A 227 5.53 -1.89 -7.41
N SER A 228 5.69 -2.31 -8.66
CA SER A 228 6.67 -3.34 -9.08
C SER A 228 8.10 -2.95 -8.68
N GLN A 229 8.50 -1.70 -8.97
CA GLN A 229 9.81 -1.18 -8.59
C GLN A 229 10.02 -1.17 -7.07
N LEU A 230 9.00 -0.76 -6.31
CA LEU A 230 9.08 -0.73 -4.84
C LEU A 230 9.16 -2.14 -4.24
N VAL A 231 8.53 -3.15 -4.85
CA VAL A 231 8.67 -4.55 -4.43
C VAL A 231 10.10 -5.02 -4.63
N ALA A 232 10.70 -4.76 -5.80
CA ALA A 232 12.10 -5.11 -6.06
C ALA A 232 13.06 -4.42 -5.07
N ILE A 233 12.90 -3.10 -4.86
CA ILE A 233 13.65 -2.34 -3.85
C ILE A 233 13.44 -2.91 -2.44
N GLY A 234 12.21 -3.28 -2.09
CA GLY A 234 11.88 -3.89 -0.81
C GLY A 234 12.63 -5.21 -0.58
N GLN A 235 12.78 -6.02 -1.63
CA GLN A 235 13.55 -7.26 -1.58
C GLN A 235 15.05 -6.98 -1.42
N ASP A 236 15.62 -6.01 -2.14
CA ASP A 236 17.01 -5.55 -1.96
C ASP A 236 17.29 -5.07 -0.53
N LEU A 237 16.28 -4.48 0.12
CA LEU A 237 16.36 -4.03 1.51
C LEU A 237 16.06 -5.13 2.54
N GLY A 238 15.73 -6.35 2.10
CA GLY A 238 15.35 -7.47 2.97
C GLY A 238 14.02 -7.27 3.69
N LEU A 239 13.07 -6.49 3.13
CA LEU A 239 11.76 -6.25 3.74
C LEU A 239 10.85 -7.48 3.72
N HIS A 240 11.13 -8.48 2.89
CA HIS A 240 10.40 -9.74 2.82
C HIS A 240 10.81 -10.76 3.89
N LEU A 241 11.86 -10.47 4.66
CA LEU A 241 12.46 -11.36 5.66
C LEU A 241 11.93 -11.08 7.07
N ASP A 242 12.06 -12.08 7.95
CA ASP A 242 11.83 -11.91 9.38
C ASP A 242 13.02 -11.22 10.05
N CYS A 243 12.84 -9.96 10.44
CA CYS A 243 13.86 -9.17 11.11
C CYS A 243 13.83 -9.27 12.66
N THR A 244 13.03 -10.17 13.23
CA THR A 244 12.81 -10.27 14.68
C THR A 244 14.13 -10.44 15.44
N ASN A 245 15.01 -11.29 14.95
CA ASN A 245 16.30 -11.61 15.58
C ASN A 245 17.48 -10.81 15.04
N TRP A 246 17.25 -9.82 14.18
CA TRP A 246 18.33 -9.02 13.61
C TRP A 246 18.99 -8.12 14.65
N ARG A 247 20.29 -7.90 14.50
CA ARG A 247 21.11 -6.99 15.34
C ARG A 247 20.96 -5.53 14.88
N ILE A 248 19.73 -5.04 14.90
CA ILE A 248 19.36 -3.65 14.59
C ILE A 248 18.48 -3.11 15.72
N PRO A 249 18.30 -1.78 15.85
CA PRO A 249 17.43 -1.20 16.87
C PRO A 249 15.99 -1.76 16.83
N SER A 250 15.35 -1.93 17.97
CA SER A 250 13.98 -2.46 18.10
C SER A 250 12.97 -1.62 17.31
N TRP A 251 13.09 -0.30 17.38
CA TRP A 251 12.23 0.61 16.64
C TRP A 251 12.38 0.48 15.10
N GLU A 252 13.59 0.15 14.58
CA GLU A 252 13.78 -0.12 13.15
C GLU A 252 13.10 -1.44 12.75
N LYS A 253 13.12 -2.48 13.62
CA LYS A 253 12.40 -3.74 13.38
C LYS A 253 10.90 -3.48 13.21
N GLY A 254 10.29 -2.72 14.12
CA GLY A 254 8.88 -2.33 14.02
C GLY A 254 8.58 -1.51 12.76
N LEU A 255 9.47 -0.57 12.41
CA LEU A 255 9.33 0.20 11.16
C LEU A 255 9.40 -0.70 9.92
N ARG A 256 10.37 -1.64 9.87
CA ARG A 256 10.51 -2.60 8.76
C ARG A 256 9.27 -3.47 8.60
N LYS A 257 8.71 -4.00 9.69
CA LYS A 257 7.46 -4.78 9.64
C LYS A 257 6.29 -3.95 9.08
N ARG A 258 6.09 -2.73 9.60
CA ARG A 258 5.02 -1.85 9.11
C ARG A 258 5.19 -1.49 7.64
N LEU A 259 6.42 -1.19 7.22
CA LEU A 259 6.74 -0.86 5.84
C LEU A 259 6.57 -2.06 4.90
N ALA A 260 7.00 -3.25 5.32
CA ALA A 260 6.81 -4.49 4.58
C ALA A 260 5.33 -4.80 4.37
N TRP A 261 4.52 -4.74 5.43
CA TRP A 261 3.07 -4.96 5.31
C TRP A 261 2.37 -3.89 4.49
N ALA A 262 2.81 -2.63 4.56
CA ALA A 262 2.30 -1.58 3.67
C ALA A 262 2.62 -1.86 2.20
N LEU A 263 3.81 -2.39 1.90
CA LEU A 263 4.20 -2.81 0.57
C LEU A 263 3.38 -4.02 0.07
N PHE A 264 3.14 -5.01 0.93
CA PHE A 264 2.26 -6.15 0.64
C PHE A 264 0.83 -5.68 0.33
N MET A 265 0.29 -4.76 1.13
CA MET A 265 -1.02 -4.16 0.87
C MET A 265 -1.03 -3.43 -0.48
N GLN A 266 -0.01 -2.61 -0.75
CA GLN A 266 0.09 -1.88 -2.01
C GLN A 266 0.09 -2.82 -3.21
N ASP A 267 0.88 -3.88 -3.18
CA ASP A 267 0.99 -4.86 -4.27
C ASP A 267 -0.32 -5.62 -4.49
N THR A 268 -0.91 -6.16 -3.44
CA THR A 268 -2.16 -6.95 -3.52
C THR A 268 -3.34 -6.12 -4.04
N TRP A 269 -3.51 -4.89 -3.52
CA TRP A 269 -4.59 -4.01 -3.98
C TRP A 269 -4.35 -3.49 -5.40
N SER A 270 -3.09 -3.25 -5.79
CA SER A 270 -2.76 -2.93 -7.18
C SER A 270 -3.06 -4.10 -8.11
N ALA A 271 -2.76 -5.33 -7.71
CA ALA A 271 -3.10 -6.53 -8.48
C ALA A 271 -4.60 -6.65 -8.75
N LEU A 272 -5.45 -6.42 -7.74
CA LEU A 272 -6.91 -6.38 -7.92
C LEU A 272 -7.33 -5.30 -8.92
N ILE A 273 -6.85 -4.06 -8.72
CA ILE A 273 -7.28 -2.88 -9.49
C ILE A 273 -6.91 -3.03 -10.97
N TYR A 274 -5.68 -3.48 -11.25
CA TYR A 274 -5.15 -3.61 -12.61
C TYR A 274 -5.44 -4.97 -13.25
N GLY A 275 -6.06 -5.91 -12.50
CA GLY A 275 -6.39 -7.25 -13.00
C GLY A 275 -5.14 -8.06 -13.36
N ARG A 276 -4.08 -8.00 -12.56
CA ARG A 276 -2.78 -8.62 -12.80
C ARG A 276 -2.34 -9.47 -11.60
N PRO A 277 -1.44 -10.46 -11.79
CA PRO A 277 -0.88 -11.19 -10.66
C PRO A 277 -0.10 -10.26 -9.72
N PRO A 278 -0.16 -10.45 -8.40
CA PRO A 278 0.70 -9.74 -7.46
C PRO A 278 2.17 -10.12 -7.70
N HIS A 279 3.08 -9.20 -7.36
CA HIS A 279 4.53 -9.44 -7.44
C HIS A 279 5.05 -10.17 -6.21
N ILE A 280 4.40 -10.01 -5.05
CA ILE A 280 4.75 -10.67 -3.80
C ILE A 280 4.04 -12.02 -3.72
N SER A 281 4.81 -13.09 -3.54
CA SER A 281 4.31 -14.44 -3.27
C SER A 281 4.42 -14.75 -1.78
N GLU A 282 3.39 -15.36 -1.19
CA GLU A 282 3.43 -15.83 0.21
C GLU A 282 4.56 -16.84 0.46
N THR A 283 4.96 -17.60 -0.54
CA THR A 283 6.09 -18.55 -0.45
C THR A 283 7.42 -17.85 -0.11
N ASN A 284 7.59 -16.61 -0.54
CA ASN A 284 8.80 -15.81 -0.34
C ASN A 284 8.56 -14.65 0.64
N TRP A 285 7.64 -14.82 1.60
CA TRP A 285 7.27 -13.77 2.55
C TRP A 285 7.30 -14.29 3.99
N ALA A 286 8.35 -13.92 4.74
CA ALA A 286 8.58 -14.39 6.10
C ALA A 286 8.27 -13.32 7.17
N VAL A 287 7.68 -12.19 6.79
CA VAL A 287 7.43 -11.04 7.69
C VAL A 287 6.44 -11.41 8.78
N GLN A 288 6.85 -11.25 10.04
CA GLN A 288 5.99 -11.51 11.19
C GLN A 288 4.84 -10.49 11.28
N PRO A 289 3.70 -10.87 11.83
CA PRO A 289 2.58 -9.96 12.08
C PRO A 289 3.02 -8.74 12.89
N VAL A 290 2.41 -7.58 12.62
CA VAL A 290 2.61 -6.39 13.46
C VAL A 290 1.93 -6.57 14.82
N ILE A 291 2.62 -6.16 15.87
CA ILE A 291 2.14 -6.17 17.24
C ILE A 291 2.20 -4.77 17.86
N GLY A 292 1.60 -4.57 19.02
CA GLY A 292 1.53 -3.25 19.67
C GLY A 292 2.89 -2.55 19.82
N SER A 293 3.95 -3.30 20.17
CA SER A 293 5.31 -2.77 20.31
C SER A 293 5.99 -2.35 18.98
N ASP A 294 5.44 -2.74 17.84
CA ASP A 294 5.96 -2.31 16.54
C ASP A 294 5.53 -0.86 16.19
N PHE A 295 4.64 -0.26 16.98
CA PHE A 295 4.16 1.11 16.81
C PHE A 295 4.75 2.00 17.91
N PRO A 296 5.55 3.03 17.55
CA PRO A 296 6.22 3.87 18.54
C PRO A 296 5.32 4.93 19.17
N GLU A 297 4.19 5.28 18.55
CA GLU A 297 3.21 6.24 19.04
C GLU A 297 2.13 5.54 19.87
N SER A 298 1.60 6.23 20.87
CA SER A 298 0.52 5.79 21.76
C SER A 298 -0.61 6.82 21.83
N ALA A 299 -1.65 6.56 22.62
CA ALA A 299 -2.71 7.53 22.86
C ALA A 299 -2.19 8.86 23.45
N ALA A 300 -1.06 8.83 24.18
CA ALA A 300 -0.43 10.05 24.70
C ALA A 300 0.20 10.94 23.62
N ASP A 301 0.46 10.40 22.44
CA ASP A 301 1.03 11.13 21.29
C ASP A 301 -0.08 11.67 20.35
N GLU A 302 -1.37 11.51 20.73
CA GLU A 302 -2.53 11.97 20.00
C GLU A 302 -2.60 13.49 20.01
N ASP A 303 -2.93 14.07 18.87
CA ASP A 303 -3.17 15.49 18.72
C ASP A 303 -4.60 15.83 19.18
N GLU A 304 -4.75 16.79 20.10
CA GLU A 304 -6.04 17.20 20.63
C GLU A 304 -6.80 18.17 19.70
N GLU A 305 -6.14 18.70 18.68
CA GLU A 305 -6.77 19.64 17.74
C GLU A 305 -7.98 19.00 17.02
N GLU A 306 -8.99 19.80 16.76
CA GLU A 306 -10.14 19.42 15.95
C GLU A 306 -9.67 18.98 14.55
N GLY A 307 -10.26 17.90 14.02
CA GLY A 307 -9.86 17.31 12.74
C GLY A 307 -8.59 16.45 12.81
N SER A 308 -8.19 16.00 14.01
CA SER A 308 -7.14 14.99 14.17
C SER A 308 -7.71 13.56 14.05
N THR A 309 -6.82 12.60 13.78
CA THR A 309 -7.14 11.16 13.73
C THR A 309 -6.64 10.48 15.00
N GLU A 310 -7.46 9.61 15.58
CA GLU A 310 -7.10 8.85 16.79
C GLU A 310 -5.97 7.85 16.51
N VAL A 311 -4.87 7.92 17.27
CA VAL A 311 -3.65 7.10 17.07
C VAL A 311 -3.93 5.61 17.29
N GLU A 312 -4.55 5.25 18.41
CA GLU A 312 -4.84 3.84 18.74
C GLU A 312 -5.82 3.20 17.76
N LYS A 313 -6.83 3.96 17.34
CA LYS A 313 -7.78 3.54 16.32
C LYS A 313 -7.09 3.33 14.97
N GLY A 314 -6.17 4.24 14.60
CA GLY A 314 -5.38 4.13 13.38
C GLY A 314 -4.47 2.89 13.37
N ARG A 315 -3.81 2.56 14.48
CA ARG A 315 -3.02 1.31 14.64
C ARG A 315 -3.87 0.06 14.43
N THR A 316 -5.03 0.03 15.09
CA THR A 316 -5.98 -1.09 14.96
C THR A 316 -6.50 -1.20 13.53
N LEU A 317 -6.79 -0.07 12.89
CA LEU A 317 -7.22 0.01 11.49
C LEU A 317 -6.14 -0.54 10.52
N PHE A 318 -4.88 -0.14 10.71
CA PHE A 318 -3.78 -0.63 9.88
C PHE A 318 -3.61 -2.15 10.01
N SER A 319 -3.67 -2.68 11.22
CA SER A 319 -3.60 -4.13 11.48
C SER A 319 -4.78 -4.89 10.87
N ALA A 320 -5.99 -4.33 10.96
CA ALA A 320 -7.19 -4.90 10.36
C ALA A 320 -7.12 -4.89 8.83
N MET A 321 -6.56 -3.83 8.23
CA MET A 321 -6.36 -3.74 6.78
C MET A 321 -5.35 -4.77 6.27
N ILE A 322 -4.27 -5.05 7.02
CA ILE A 322 -3.34 -6.14 6.72
C ILE A 322 -4.07 -7.49 6.70
N ALA A 323 -4.87 -7.77 7.73
CA ALA A 323 -5.62 -9.03 7.83
C ALA A 323 -6.61 -9.21 6.66
N LEU A 324 -7.33 -8.15 6.30
CA LEU A 324 -8.24 -8.14 5.16
C LEU A 324 -7.48 -8.35 3.83
N THR A 325 -6.31 -7.70 3.67
CA THR A 325 -5.49 -7.84 2.46
C THR A 325 -4.98 -9.27 2.27
N LYS A 326 -4.64 -9.98 3.35
CA LYS A 326 -4.29 -11.41 3.27
C LYS A 326 -5.46 -12.26 2.75
N MET A 327 -6.69 -11.96 3.14
CA MET A 327 -7.88 -12.63 2.61
C MET A 327 -8.12 -12.26 1.13
N LEU A 328 -7.88 -11.02 0.73
CA LEU A 328 -7.93 -10.61 -0.68
C LEU A 328 -6.85 -11.35 -1.50
N ALA A 329 -5.62 -11.46 -1.00
CA ALA A 329 -4.56 -12.23 -1.66
C ALA A 329 -4.98 -13.68 -1.89
N GLN A 330 -5.62 -14.31 -0.89
CA GLN A 330 -6.19 -15.66 -1.04
C GLN A 330 -7.30 -15.70 -2.11
N VAL A 331 -8.19 -14.70 -2.18
CA VAL A 331 -9.20 -14.60 -3.26
C VAL A 331 -8.53 -14.55 -4.64
N LEU A 332 -7.47 -13.73 -4.80
CA LEU A 332 -6.76 -13.59 -6.07
C LEU A 332 -6.03 -14.88 -6.45
N GLU A 333 -5.37 -15.55 -5.52
CA GLU A 333 -4.65 -16.80 -5.75
C GLU A 333 -5.62 -17.95 -6.09
N ASP A 334 -6.64 -18.19 -5.25
CA ASP A 334 -7.50 -19.36 -5.35
C ASP A 334 -8.55 -19.26 -6.47
N LEU A 335 -8.93 -18.05 -6.90
CA LEU A 335 -10.04 -17.83 -7.84
C LEU A 335 -9.62 -17.13 -9.14
N TYR A 336 -8.49 -16.42 -9.18
CA TYR A 336 -8.11 -15.57 -10.33
C TYR A 336 -6.71 -15.88 -10.88
N SER A 337 -5.90 -16.71 -10.22
CA SER A 337 -4.61 -17.11 -10.77
C SER A 337 -4.78 -17.98 -12.01
N LEU A 338 -3.80 -17.96 -12.95
CA LEU A 338 -3.82 -18.82 -14.14
C LEU A 338 -3.88 -20.31 -13.79
N LYS A 339 -3.25 -20.70 -12.68
CA LYS A 339 -3.33 -22.06 -12.14
C LYS A 339 -4.76 -22.41 -11.72
N ALA A 340 -5.41 -21.52 -10.97
CA ALA A 340 -6.81 -21.70 -10.55
C ALA A 340 -7.75 -21.76 -11.76
N GLU A 341 -7.55 -20.87 -12.75
CA GLU A 341 -8.35 -20.84 -13.97
C GLU A 341 -8.24 -22.16 -14.75
N THR A 342 -7.01 -22.68 -14.94
CA THR A 342 -6.78 -23.96 -15.61
C THR A 342 -7.44 -25.13 -14.87
N GLN A 343 -7.33 -25.16 -13.53
CA GLN A 343 -7.95 -26.22 -12.74
C GLN A 343 -9.47 -26.19 -12.79
N VAL A 344 -10.07 -24.99 -12.82
CA VAL A 344 -11.52 -24.80 -12.94
C VAL A 344 -12.00 -25.21 -14.34
N LYS A 345 -11.30 -24.84 -15.42
CA LYS A 345 -11.66 -25.24 -16.79
C LYS A 345 -11.61 -26.76 -16.99
N ASN A 346 -10.70 -27.45 -16.31
CA ASN A 346 -10.57 -28.91 -16.38
C ASN A 346 -11.57 -29.64 -15.45
N SER A 347 -12.40 -28.91 -14.69
CA SER A 347 -13.43 -29.50 -13.82
C SER A 347 -14.70 -29.81 -14.61
N TYR A 348 -15.34 -30.92 -14.28
CA TYR A 348 -16.65 -31.29 -14.86
C TYR A 348 -17.74 -30.26 -14.56
N ASP A 349 -17.72 -29.66 -13.37
CA ASP A 349 -18.65 -28.62 -12.94
C ASP A 349 -17.86 -27.40 -12.46
N THR A 350 -17.74 -26.42 -13.36
CA THR A 350 -17.01 -25.16 -13.13
C THR A 350 -17.59 -24.37 -11.95
N THR A 351 -18.91 -24.30 -11.84
CA THR A 351 -19.58 -23.56 -10.77
C THR A 351 -19.29 -24.19 -9.41
N LYS A 352 -19.43 -25.51 -9.31
CA LYS A 352 -19.16 -26.24 -8.08
C LYS A 352 -17.70 -26.10 -7.65
N ALA A 353 -16.76 -26.23 -8.58
CA ALA A 353 -15.33 -26.07 -8.31
C ALA A 353 -14.99 -24.67 -7.78
N ILE A 354 -15.63 -23.62 -8.29
CA ILE A 354 -15.47 -22.24 -7.79
C ILE A 354 -16.09 -22.08 -6.41
N LEU A 355 -17.28 -22.62 -6.17
CA LEU A 355 -17.97 -22.54 -4.88
C LEU A 355 -17.20 -23.27 -3.76
N GLU A 356 -16.62 -24.43 -4.05
CA GLU A 356 -15.79 -25.18 -3.11
C GLU A 356 -14.57 -24.38 -2.64
N ARG A 357 -13.95 -23.61 -3.53
CA ARG A 357 -12.81 -22.71 -3.22
C ARG A 357 -13.26 -21.42 -2.53
N ALA A 358 -14.38 -20.84 -2.99
CA ALA A 358 -14.88 -19.57 -2.46
C ALA A 358 -15.44 -19.71 -1.02
N LYS A 359 -16.07 -20.85 -0.69
CA LYS A 359 -16.73 -21.08 0.60
C LYS A 359 -15.83 -20.86 1.82
N PRO A 360 -14.62 -21.43 1.92
CA PRO A 360 -13.75 -21.21 3.09
C PRO A 360 -13.33 -19.73 3.22
N ILE A 361 -13.08 -19.05 2.10
CA ILE A 361 -12.70 -17.63 2.11
C ILE A 361 -13.89 -16.76 2.56
N GLN A 362 -15.08 -17.06 2.06
CA GLN A 362 -16.31 -16.35 2.44
C GLN A 362 -16.61 -16.50 3.94
N LEU A 363 -16.39 -17.69 4.51
CA LEU A 363 -16.54 -17.91 5.95
C LEU A 363 -15.53 -17.11 6.76
N LYS A 364 -14.28 -17.07 6.33
CA LYS A 364 -13.23 -16.24 6.96
C LYS A 364 -13.59 -14.75 6.92
N LEU A 365 -13.99 -14.22 5.76
CA LEU A 365 -14.43 -12.83 5.59
C LEU A 365 -15.59 -12.48 6.52
N ARG A 366 -16.58 -13.37 6.58
CA ARG A 366 -17.76 -13.18 7.44
C ARG A 366 -17.40 -13.17 8.92
N SER A 367 -16.59 -14.14 9.37
CA SER A 367 -16.14 -14.20 10.76
C SER A 367 -15.31 -12.95 11.11
N TRP A 368 -14.34 -12.59 10.26
CA TRP A 368 -13.51 -11.41 10.45
C TRP A 368 -14.34 -10.12 10.59
N TYR A 369 -15.39 -9.96 9.77
CA TYR A 369 -16.27 -8.78 9.85
C TYR A 369 -17.15 -8.78 11.11
N ALA A 370 -17.62 -9.95 11.53
CA ALA A 370 -18.41 -10.10 12.76
C ALA A 370 -17.56 -9.81 14.02
N ASP A 371 -16.29 -10.24 14.00
CA ASP A 371 -15.33 -10.09 15.11
C ASP A 371 -14.60 -8.74 15.10
N MET A 372 -15.01 -7.81 14.22
CA MET A 372 -14.38 -6.49 14.07
C MET A 372 -14.45 -5.70 15.39
N PRO A 373 -13.32 -5.16 15.88
CA PRO A 373 -13.29 -4.33 17.09
C PRO A 373 -14.31 -3.18 17.03
N GLU A 374 -14.94 -2.89 18.16
CA GLU A 374 -15.95 -1.84 18.26
C GLU A 374 -15.44 -0.48 17.78
N ALA A 375 -14.17 -0.14 18.07
CA ALA A 375 -13.53 1.08 17.63
C ALA A 375 -13.49 1.25 16.11
N LEU A 376 -13.55 0.16 15.32
CA LEU A 376 -13.53 0.18 13.86
C LEU A 376 -14.93 0.14 13.23
N ARG A 377 -16.01 0.13 14.01
CA ARG A 377 -17.37 0.23 13.48
C ARG A 377 -17.65 1.63 12.94
N MET A 378 -18.53 1.72 11.95
CA MET A 378 -18.85 2.99 11.27
C MET A 378 -19.48 4.06 12.17
N ASP A 379 -20.14 3.66 13.23
CA ASP A 379 -20.79 4.52 14.22
C ASP A 379 -19.85 4.94 15.36
N ALA A 380 -18.69 4.30 15.51
CA ALA A 380 -17.70 4.62 16.53
C ALA A 380 -16.86 5.87 16.18
N THR A 381 -17.51 6.98 15.82
CA THR A 381 -16.84 8.27 15.55
C THR A 381 -16.98 9.20 16.75
N ARG A 382 -15.85 9.82 17.15
CA ARG A 382 -15.84 10.87 18.17
C ARG A 382 -16.06 12.23 17.50
N VAL A 383 -16.79 13.10 18.17
CA VAL A 383 -17.02 14.48 17.70
C VAL A 383 -15.68 15.22 17.59
N GLY A 384 -15.47 15.92 16.48
CA GLY A 384 -14.25 16.68 16.21
C GLY A 384 -13.05 15.84 15.76
N LYS A 385 -13.18 14.49 15.66
CA LYS A 385 -12.11 13.59 15.17
C LYS A 385 -12.43 13.05 13.79
N LEU A 386 -11.41 12.94 12.92
CA LEU A 386 -11.51 12.26 11.64
C LEU A 386 -11.41 10.73 11.82
N SER A 387 -12.10 9.99 10.97
CA SER A 387 -12.14 8.53 11.07
C SER A 387 -11.95 7.88 9.71
N SER A 388 -10.81 7.26 9.50
CA SER A 388 -10.46 6.55 8.26
C SER A 388 -11.08 5.13 8.17
N VAL A 389 -11.96 4.73 9.09
CA VAL A 389 -12.60 3.40 9.05
C VAL A 389 -13.40 3.17 7.78
N GLY A 390 -13.86 4.24 7.12
CA GLY A 390 -14.59 4.17 5.86
C GLY A 390 -13.83 3.38 4.79
N TYR A 391 -12.51 3.55 4.65
CA TYR A 391 -11.75 2.81 3.65
C TYR A 391 -11.64 1.31 3.96
N LEU A 392 -11.62 0.91 5.24
CA LEU A 392 -11.59 -0.49 5.64
C LEU A 392 -12.90 -1.20 5.27
N HIS A 393 -14.05 -0.59 5.60
CA HIS A 393 -15.35 -1.14 5.24
C HIS A 393 -15.54 -1.21 3.72
N LEU A 394 -15.11 -0.18 2.99
CA LEU A 394 -15.11 -0.20 1.53
C LEU A 394 -14.24 -1.32 0.97
N ALA A 395 -13.05 -1.53 1.52
CA ALA A 395 -12.14 -2.61 1.13
C ALA A 395 -12.75 -4.00 1.42
N TYR A 396 -13.46 -4.16 2.54
CA TYR A 396 -14.21 -5.38 2.84
C TYR A 396 -15.27 -5.66 1.75
N PHE A 397 -16.11 -4.69 1.41
CA PHE A 397 -17.11 -4.85 0.36
C PHE A 397 -16.48 -5.13 -1.00
N ALA A 398 -15.36 -4.47 -1.33
CA ALA A 398 -14.64 -4.74 -2.57
C ALA A 398 -14.11 -6.18 -2.63
N THR A 399 -13.62 -6.72 -1.52
CA THR A 399 -13.15 -8.11 -1.42
C THR A 399 -14.32 -9.11 -1.59
N GLU A 400 -15.45 -8.88 -0.90
CA GLU A 400 -16.65 -9.70 -1.08
C GLU A 400 -17.20 -9.64 -2.51
N ILE A 401 -17.27 -8.43 -3.09
CA ILE A 401 -17.72 -8.24 -4.47
C ILE A 401 -16.79 -8.98 -5.44
N THR A 402 -15.47 -8.94 -5.23
CA THR A 402 -14.50 -9.66 -6.07
C THR A 402 -14.77 -11.17 -6.05
N LEU A 403 -15.04 -11.74 -4.87
CA LEU A 403 -15.40 -13.14 -4.72
C LEU A 403 -16.74 -13.44 -5.45
N HIS A 404 -17.78 -12.64 -5.21
CA HIS A 404 -19.10 -12.85 -5.83
C HIS A 404 -19.09 -12.62 -7.34
N ARG A 405 -18.27 -11.73 -7.88
CA ARG A 405 -18.06 -11.57 -9.33
C ARG A 405 -17.58 -12.86 -9.98
N ARG A 406 -16.66 -13.57 -9.33
CA ARG A 406 -16.16 -14.86 -9.86
C ARG A 406 -17.24 -15.93 -9.84
N ILE A 407 -18.03 -15.99 -8.77
CA ILE A 407 -19.17 -16.92 -8.68
C ILE A 407 -20.20 -16.63 -9.77
N LEU A 408 -20.65 -15.37 -9.91
CA LEU A 408 -21.65 -15.01 -10.93
C LEU A 408 -21.21 -15.34 -12.36
N ARG A 409 -19.92 -15.14 -12.67
CA ARG A 409 -19.35 -15.45 -13.98
C ARG A 409 -19.23 -16.95 -14.27
N SER A 410 -19.34 -17.80 -13.26
CA SER A 410 -19.31 -19.26 -13.44
C SER A 410 -20.69 -19.86 -13.68
N LEU A 411 -21.76 -19.11 -13.40
CA LEU A 411 -23.13 -19.59 -13.59
C LEU A 411 -23.41 -19.75 -15.08
N SER A 412 -23.92 -20.92 -15.47
CA SER A 412 -24.28 -21.28 -16.83
C SER A 412 -25.68 -21.90 -16.87
N HIS A 413 -26.21 -22.12 -18.06
CA HIS A 413 -27.48 -22.83 -18.26
C HIS A 413 -27.47 -24.27 -17.76
N ASN A 414 -26.30 -24.88 -17.57
CA ASN A 414 -26.14 -26.21 -17.01
C ASN A 414 -26.10 -26.23 -15.48
N THR A 415 -26.04 -25.06 -14.84
CA THR A 415 -26.01 -24.95 -13.37
C THR A 415 -27.44 -25.19 -12.83
N ASP A 416 -27.57 -25.92 -11.72
CA ASP A 416 -28.83 -26.13 -11.04
C ASP A 416 -29.57 -24.80 -10.79
N PRO A 417 -30.83 -24.64 -11.22
CA PRO A 417 -31.61 -23.42 -11.05
C PRO A 417 -31.72 -22.94 -9.60
N TYR A 418 -31.79 -23.85 -8.64
CA TYR A 418 -31.82 -23.52 -7.22
C TYR A 418 -30.49 -22.91 -6.76
N LEU A 419 -29.36 -23.45 -7.23
CA LEU A 419 -28.05 -22.94 -6.95
C LEU A 419 -27.82 -21.57 -7.59
N ILE A 420 -28.30 -21.36 -8.83
CA ILE A 420 -28.30 -20.03 -9.49
C ILE A 420 -29.03 -19.02 -8.61
N GLN A 421 -30.22 -19.35 -8.14
CA GLN A 421 -31.03 -18.46 -7.30
C GLN A 421 -30.31 -18.10 -6.00
N ILE A 422 -29.65 -19.05 -5.31
CA ILE A 422 -28.89 -18.80 -4.09
C ILE A 422 -27.72 -17.86 -4.37
N CYS A 423 -26.91 -18.14 -5.40
CA CYS A 423 -25.75 -17.34 -5.74
C CYS A 423 -26.13 -15.89 -6.12
N ARG A 424 -27.17 -15.71 -6.90
CA ARG A 424 -27.68 -14.38 -7.30
C ARG A 424 -28.26 -13.64 -6.10
N SER A 425 -29.03 -14.30 -5.24
CA SER A 425 -29.58 -13.71 -4.01
C SER A 425 -28.45 -13.23 -3.07
N ALA A 426 -27.40 -14.04 -2.90
CA ALA A 426 -26.23 -13.66 -2.12
C ALA A 426 -25.49 -12.47 -2.72
N ALA A 427 -25.28 -12.46 -4.04
CA ALA A 427 -24.65 -11.34 -4.76
C ALA A 427 -25.47 -10.05 -4.63
N LYS A 428 -26.81 -10.14 -4.77
CA LYS A 428 -27.75 -9.03 -4.58
C LYS A 428 -27.64 -8.44 -3.17
N ALA A 429 -27.62 -9.28 -2.14
CA ALA A 429 -27.47 -8.84 -0.75
C ALA A 429 -26.15 -8.10 -0.51
N ARG A 430 -25.02 -8.58 -1.08
CA ARG A 430 -23.71 -7.91 -0.97
C ARG A 430 -23.71 -6.57 -1.68
N LEU A 431 -24.27 -6.49 -2.89
CA LEU A 431 -24.39 -5.22 -3.62
C LEU A 431 -25.20 -4.19 -2.83
N ILE A 432 -26.37 -4.58 -2.31
CA ILE A 432 -27.21 -3.68 -1.51
C ILE A 432 -26.42 -3.19 -0.29
N SER A 433 -25.78 -4.08 0.47
CA SER A 433 -24.99 -3.71 1.64
C SER A 433 -23.85 -2.75 1.31
N ALA A 434 -23.17 -2.94 0.16
CA ALA A 434 -22.08 -2.05 -0.29
C ALA A 434 -22.61 -0.68 -0.71
N MET A 435 -23.76 -0.59 -1.36
CA MET A 435 -24.38 0.69 -1.74
C MET A 435 -24.92 1.43 -0.51
N ASP A 436 -25.54 0.72 0.43
CA ASP A 436 -26.07 1.30 1.67
C ASP A 436 -24.95 1.77 2.60
N PHE A 437 -23.78 1.12 2.55
CA PHE A 437 -22.58 1.62 3.25
C PHE A 437 -22.23 3.04 2.81
N PHE A 438 -22.26 3.35 1.52
CA PHE A 438 -21.94 4.69 1.02
C PHE A 438 -22.86 5.76 1.63
N ASN A 439 -24.16 5.47 1.78
CA ASN A 439 -25.14 6.39 2.38
C ASN A 439 -24.92 6.63 3.88
N ARG A 440 -24.07 5.81 4.55
CA ARG A 440 -23.72 5.95 5.97
C ARG A 440 -22.42 6.73 6.20
N LEU A 441 -21.73 7.13 5.13
CA LEU A 441 -20.51 7.94 5.23
C LEU A 441 -20.87 9.35 5.75
N LYS A 442 -20.19 9.75 6.81
CA LYS A 442 -20.30 11.07 7.41
C LYS A 442 -19.16 11.97 6.93
N PRO A 443 -19.24 13.30 7.12
CA PRO A 443 -18.14 14.22 6.80
C PRO A 443 -16.81 13.81 7.44
N GLU A 444 -16.81 13.32 8.68
CA GLU A 444 -15.62 12.88 9.41
C GLU A 444 -14.95 11.68 8.74
N HIS A 445 -15.71 10.85 8.00
CA HIS A 445 -15.15 9.80 7.16
C HIS A 445 -14.61 10.36 5.84
N LEU A 446 -15.40 11.17 5.13
CA LEU A 446 -15.04 11.68 3.80
C LEU A 446 -13.81 12.57 3.83
N GLN A 447 -13.63 13.32 4.90
CA GLN A 447 -12.51 14.24 5.11
C GLN A 447 -11.26 13.59 5.71
N SER A 448 -11.34 12.31 6.12
CA SER A 448 -10.20 11.58 6.65
C SER A 448 -9.24 11.10 5.53
N PHE A 449 -8.17 10.42 5.93
CA PHE A 449 -7.30 9.73 4.97
C PHE A 449 -8.02 8.53 4.34
N TRP A 450 -7.98 8.45 3.01
CA TRP A 450 -8.46 7.31 2.22
C TRP A 450 -7.31 6.62 1.51
N TYR A 451 -7.28 5.30 1.64
CA TYR A 451 -6.28 4.46 0.98
C TYR A 451 -6.45 4.50 -0.55
N PHE A 452 -5.35 4.46 -1.31
CA PHE A 452 -5.35 4.68 -2.78
C PHE A 452 -6.36 3.83 -3.56
N ALA A 453 -6.62 2.60 -3.09
CA ALA A 453 -7.54 1.68 -3.74
C ALA A 453 -9.00 2.13 -3.67
N SER A 454 -9.34 3.04 -2.76
CA SER A 454 -10.73 3.41 -2.46
C SER A 454 -11.47 3.97 -3.68
N LYS A 455 -10.84 4.80 -4.51
CA LYS A 455 -11.43 5.33 -5.74
C LYS A 455 -11.87 4.22 -6.71
N PHE A 456 -11.07 3.17 -6.82
CA PHE A 456 -11.39 2.00 -7.64
C PHE A 456 -12.44 1.10 -6.99
N ASN A 457 -12.39 0.96 -5.67
CA ASN A 457 -13.34 0.14 -4.92
C ASN A 457 -14.76 0.73 -4.98
N PHE A 458 -14.90 2.06 -4.96
CA PHE A 458 -16.20 2.70 -5.23
C PHE A 458 -16.69 2.42 -6.65
N ALA A 459 -15.84 2.55 -7.66
CA ALA A 459 -16.21 2.21 -9.03
C ALA A 459 -16.55 0.72 -9.19
N LEU A 460 -15.87 -0.18 -8.45
CA LEU A 460 -16.11 -1.61 -8.45
C LEU A 460 -17.54 -1.97 -8.00
N ILE A 461 -18.09 -1.26 -7.00
CA ILE A 461 -19.49 -1.46 -6.57
C ILE A 461 -20.46 -1.21 -7.74
N GLY A 462 -20.27 -0.10 -8.45
CA GLY A 462 -21.12 0.25 -9.59
C GLY A 462 -20.94 -0.70 -10.78
N THR A 463 -19.69 -1.11 -11.10
CA THR A 463 -19.45 -2.10 -12.17
C THR A 463 -20.01 -3.48 -11.81
N PHE A 464 -20.06 -3.83 -10.53
CA PHE A 464 -20.71 -5.06 -10.07
C PHE A 464 -22.24 -4.98 -10.25
N ALA A 465 -22.86 -3.84 -9.98
CA ALA A 465 -24.25 -3.61 -10.30
C ALA A 465 -24.52 -3.75 -11.81
N GLY A 466 -23.64 -3.21 -12.66
CA GLY A 466 -23.69 -3.39 -14.11
C GLY A 466 -23.60 -4.86 -14.53
N LEU A 467 -22.72 -5.65 -13.90
CA LEU A 467 -22.65 -7.10 -14.14
C LEU A 467 -23.96 -7.80 -13.75
N CYS A 468 -24.51 -7.49 -12.57
CA CYS A 468 -25.79 -8.06 -12.13
C CYS A 468 -26.93 -7.70 -13.10
N PHE A 469 -26.95 -6.47 -13.61
CA PHE A 469 -27.91 -5.99 -14.58
C PHE A 469 -27.86 -6.79 -15.90
N VAL A 470 -26.69 -6.89 -16.53
CA VAL A 470 -26.56 -7.59 -17.84
C VAL A 470 -26.73 -9.11 -17.75
N THR A 471 -26.58 -9.68 -16.56
CA THR A 471 -26.76 -11.11 -16.31
C THR A 471 -28.13 -11.43 -15.68
N SER A 472 -29.05 -10.47 -15.59
CA SER A 472 -30.40 -10.66 -15.02
C SER A 472 -31.20 -11.72 -15.78
N VAL A 473 -31.94 -12.53 -15.04
CA VAL A 473 -32.77 -13.62 -15.61
C VAL A 473 -34.23 -13.21 -15.81
N SER A 474 -34.64 -12.06 -15.27
CA SER A 474 -35.98 -11.49 -15.43
C SER A 474 -35.92 -9.99 -15.64
N HIS A 475 -37.00 -9.44 -16.23
CA HIS A 475 -37.12 -7.99 -16.44
C HIS A 475 -37.17 -7.23 -15.11
N ASP A 476 -37.91 -7.71 -14.12
CA ASP A 476 -38.00 -7.08 -12.80
C ASP A 476 -36.63 -7.02 -12.09
N GLU A 477 -35.83 -8.07 -12.26
CA GLU A 477 -34.47 -8.09 -11.71
C GLU A 477 -33.57 -7.09 -12.43
N ALA A 478 -33.66 -7.00 -13.73
CA ALA A 478 -32.91 -6.04 -14.53
C ALA A 478 -33.28 -4.58 -14.16
N GLU A 479 -34.56 -4.25 -14.08
CA GLU A 479 -35.07 -2.96 -13.66
C GLU A 479 -34.60 -2.57 -12.25
N PHE A 480 -34.60 -3.54 -11.32
CA PHE A 480 -34.06 -3.32 -9.99
C PHE A 480 -32.57 -2.87 -10.01
N TYR A 481 -31.71 -3.59 -10.74
CA TYR A 481 -30.30 -3.27 -10.79
C TYR A 481 -30.02 -1.97 -11.56
N GLN A 482 -30.75 -1.69 -12.64
CA GLN A 482 -30.66 -0.44 -13.39
C GLN A 482 -30.97 0.76 -12.48
N ARG A 483 -32.08 0.72 -11.76
CA ARG A 483 -32.49 1.76 -10.81
C ARG A 483 -31.43 1.98 -9.72
N ARG A 484 -30.96 0.89 -9.08
CA ARG A 484 -29.93 0.98 -8.03
C ARG A 484 -28.61 1.54 -8.55
N LEU A 485 -28.23 1.20 -9.79
CA LEU A 485 -27.02 1.74 -10.42
C LEU A 485 -27.15 3.25 -10.71
N LEU A 486 -28.32 3.70 -11.17
CA LEU A 486 -28.59 5.12 -11.40
C LEU A 486 -28.59 5.92 -10.09
N GLU A 487 -29.21 5.40 -9.03
CA GLU A 487 -29.17 5.99 -7.68
C GLU A 487 -27.73 6.12 -7.17
N TYR A 488 -26.94 5.05 -7.29
CA TYR A 488 -25.54 5.02 -6.85
C TYR A 488 -24.67 6.04 -7.60
N ARG A 489 -24.80 6.13 -8.92
CA ARG A 489 -24.11 7.14 -9.75
C ARG A 489 -24.49 8.56 -9.33
N TRP A 490 -25.76 8.80 -9.10
CA TRP A 490 -26.23 10.10 -8.63
C TRP A 490 -25.62 10.47 -7.27
N THR A 491 -25.62 9.54 -6.33
CA THR A 491 -25.04 9.73 -4.99
C THR A 491 -23.54 10.03 -5.07
N LEU A 492 -22.79 9.31 -5.90
CA LEU A 492 -21.35 9.58 -6.13
C LEU A 492 -21.14 10.99 -6.68
N ARG A 493 -21.94 11.42 -7.66
CA ARG A 493 -21.84 12.76 -8.25
C ARG A 493 -22.18 13.89 -7.26
N VAL A 494 -23.14 13.69 -6.40
CA VAL A 494 -23.51 14.70 -5.38
C VAL A 494 -22.40 14.84 -4.34
N SER A 495 -21.79 13.70 -3.96
CA SER A 495 -20.76 13.64 -2.93
C SER A 495 -19.35 13.99 -3.43
N ASN A 496 -19.11 14.08 -4.75
CA ASN A 496 -17.78 14.31 -5.31
C ASN A 496 -17.17 15.68 -4.91
N LYS A 497 -18.01 16.69 -4.68
CA LYS A 497 -17.57 18.01 -4.21
C LYS A 497 -16.87 17.97 -2.84
N SER A 498 -17.06 16.89 -2.09
CA SER A 498 -16.54 16.73 -0.73
C SER A 498 -15.16 16.04 -0.70
N ALA A 499 -14.77 15.32 -1.78
CA ALA A 499 -13.53 14.54 -1.80
C ALA A 499 -13.10 14.20 -3.23
N GLU A 500 -11.85 14.55 -3.60
CA GLU A 500 -11.25 14.33 -4.93
C GLU A 500 -11.32 12.86 -5.37
N PHE A 501 -11.11 11.91 -4.46
CA PHE A 501 -11.14 10.48 -4.80
C PHE A 501 -12.53 10.01 -5.25
N LEU A 502 -13.62 10.65 -4.84
CA LEU A 502 -14.99 10.35 -5.31
C LEU A 502 -15.24 10.87 -6.73
N GLU A 503 -14.64 12.00 -7.09
CA GLU A 503 -14.68 12.52 -8.46
C GLU A 503 -14.02 11.53 -9.42
N ILE A 504 -12.81 11.06 -9.07
CA ILE A 504 -12.09 10.06 -9.85
C ILE A 504 -12.88 8.74 -9.92
N ALA A 505 -13.45 8.29 -8.81
CA ALA A 505 -14.30 7.09 -8.77
C ALA A 505 -15.51 7.21 -9.71
N SER A 506 -16.15 8.37 -9.73
CA SER A 506 -17.26 8.67 -10.65
C SER A 506 -16.81 8.61 -12.11
N GLY A 507 -15.64 9.19 -12.44
CA GLY A 507 -15.06 9.11 -13.79
C GLY A 507 -14.76 7.67 -14.23
N ILE A 508 -14.17 6.85 -13.36
CA ILE A 508 -13.90 5.44 -13.62
C ILE A 508 -15.21 4.68 -13.87
N LEU A 509 -16.23 4.91 -13.05
CA LEU A 509 -17.52 4.27 -13.19
C LEU A 509 -18.21 4.67 -14.51
N GLU A 510 -18.19 5.95 -14.86
CA GLU A 510 -18.78 6.43 -16.13
C GLU A 510 -18.09 5.79 -17.35
N SER A 511 -16.78 5.66 -17.31
CA SER A 511 -16.03 4.96 -18.36
C SER A 511 -16.44 3.48 -18.50
N ALA A 512 -16.69 2.83 -17.36
CA ALA A 512 -16.99 1.39 -17.33
C ALA A 512 -18.44 1.04 -17.72
N VAL A 513 -19.43 1.85 -17.29
CA VAL A 513 -20.86 1.51 -17.45
C VAL A 513 -21.68 2.56 -18.18
N GLY A 514 -21.10 3.71 -18.55
CA GLY A 514 -21.86 4.80 -19.16
C GLY A 514 -22.48 4.44 -20.53
N SER A 515 -21.76 3.66 -21.35
CA SER A 515 -22.28 3.15 -22.63
C SER A 515 -23.40 2.12 -22.45
N LEU A 516 -23.29 1.27 -21.44
CA LEU A 516 -24.31 0.27 -21.09
C LEU A 516 -25.64 0.93 -20.75
N LEU A 517 -25.63 1.98 -19.94
CA LEU A 517 -26.84 2.69 -19.53
C LEU A 517 -27.48 3.47 -20.69
N LYS A 518 -26.67 4.10 -21.55
CA LYS A 518 -27.18 4.75 -22.77
C LYS A 518 -27.82 3.75 -23.72
N ALA A 519 -27.26 2.55 -23.85
CA ALA A 519 -27.85 1.48 -24.63
C ALA A 519 -29.16 1.00 -24.03
N ALA A 520 -29.26 0.86 -22.70
CA ALA A 520 -30.48 0.49 -21.98
C ALA A 520 -31.60 1.52 -22.22
N ASP A 521 -31.32 2.81 -22.07
CA ASP A 521 -32.29 3.90 -22.31
C ASP A 521 -32.79 3.91 -23.78
N SER A 522 -31.93 3.54 -24.73
CA SER A 522 -32.32 3.44 -26.16
C SER A 522 -33.12 2.19 -26.51
N ILE A 523 -33.02 1.15 -25.69
CA ILE A 523 -33.73 -0.15 -25.87
C ILE A 523 -35.14 -0.08 -25.30
N ASP A 524 -35.33 0.55 -24.13
CA ASP A 524 -36.65 0.80 -23.55
C ASP A 524 -37.55 1.59 -24.53
N SER A 525 -36.97 2.46 -25.36
CA SER A 525 -37.68 3.19 -26.38
C SER A 525 -38.01 2.37 -27.64
N ARG A 526 -37.48 1.13 -27.81
CA ARG A 526 -37.61 0.31 -29.03
C ARG A 526 -38.14 -1.12 -28.79
N GLY A 527 -38.39 -1.51 -27.54
CA GLY A 527 -39.01 -2.82 -27.21
C GLY A 527 -38.12 -4.05 -27.50
N PHE A 528 -36.80 -3.93 -27.47
CA PHE A 528 -35.88 -5.04 -27.73
C PHE A 528 -35.48 -5.77 -26.44
N SER A 529 -35.53 -7.11 -26.46
CA SER A 529 -34.86 -7.94 -25.45
C SER A 529 -33.33 -7.83 -25.56
N PHE A 530 -32.65 -7.67 -24.41
CA PHE A 530 -31.19 -7.77 -24.37
C PHE A 530 -30.76 -9.16 -24.88
N PRO A 531 -29.73 -9.23 -25.76
CA PRO A 531 -29.09 -10.49 -26.02
C PRO A 531 -28.42 -10.95 -24.72
N MET A 532 -28.96 -12.00 -24.10
CA MET A 532 -28.24 -12.72 -23.05
C MET A 532 -26.87 -13.03 -23.58
N LEU A 533 -25.82 -12.73 -22.81
CA LEU A 533 -24.47 -13.15 -23.11
C LEU A 533 -24.47 -14.68 -23.28
N GLN A 534 -24.60 -15.11 -24.54
CA GLN A 534 -24.34 -16.52 -24.87
C GLN A 534 -22.84 -16.71 -24.62
N PRO A 535 -22.42 -17.73 -23.85
CA PRO A 535 -21.02 -18.12 -23.87
C PRO A 535 -20.65 -18.38 -25.33
N HIS A 536 -19.51 -17.83 -25.77
CA HIS A 536 -18.96 -18.15 -27.09
C HIS A 536 -19.00 -19.67 -27.25
N ALA A 537 -19.92 -20.16 -28.08
CA ALA A 537 -19.86 -21.51 -28.60
C ALA A 537 -18.57 -21.51 -29.45
N GLU A 538 -17.61 -22.31 -29.07
CA GLU A 538 -16.55 -22.70 -30.00
C GLU A 538 -17.25 -23.38 -31.16
N ASP A 539 -17.26 -22.73 -32.32
CA ASP A 539 -17.67 -23.36 -33.57
C ASP A 539 -16.72 -24.51 -33.88
N GLY A 540 -17.07 -25.65 -33.37
CA GLY A 540 -16.52 -26.94 -33.76
C GLY A 540 -17.44 -27.54 -34.80
N ASP A 541 -17.36 -27.10 -36.02
CA ASP A 541 -17.64 -27.93 -37.20
C ASP A 541 -17.09 -27.23 -38.45
N THR A 542 -15.87 -27.57 -38.82
CA THR A 542 -15.36 -27.38 -40.19
C THR A 542 -15.08 -28.75 -40.79
N SER A 543 -16.06 -29.21 -41.56
CA SER A 543 -15.91 -30.27 -42.54
C SER A 543 -14.62 -30.05 -43.36
N MET A 544 -13.75 -31.07 -43.34
CA MET A 544 -12.53 -31.17 -44.17
C MET A 544 -12.94 -31.16 -45.65
N GLU A 545 -12.63 -30.08 -46.34
CA GLU A 545 -12.35 -30.15 -47.80
C GLU A 545 -10.83 -30.27 -47.99
N HIS A 546 -10.44 -31.41 -48.50
CA HIS A 546 -9.08 -31.70 -48.99
C HIS A 546 -8.74 -30.76 -50.17
N GLN A 547 -7.83 -29.83 -49.99
CA GLN A 547 -7.06 -29.27 -51.10
C GLN A 547 -5.58 -29.64 -50.94
N ASN A 548 -5.15 -30.45 -51.88
CA ASN A 548 -3.75 -30.82 -52.13
C ASN A 548 -2.91 -29.57 -52.41
N PHE A 549 -1.91 -29.31 -51.62
CA PHE A 549 -0.77 -28.47 -51.98
C PHE A 549 0.53 -29.24 -51.81
N SER A 550 1.23 -29.37 -52.92
CA SER A 550 2.58 -29.92 -53.03
C SER A 550 3.62 -29.02 -52.36
N PRO A 551 4.65 -29.58 -51.74
CA PRO A 551 5.74 -28.81 -51.17
C PRO A 551 6.87 -28.65 -52.23
N SER A 552 7.23 -27.42 -52.52
CA SER A 552 8.52 -27.09 -53.10
C SER A 552 8.88 -25.65 -52.76
N ALA A 553 9.89 -25.48 -51.94
CA ALA A 553 10.89 -24.41 -51.93
C ALA A 553 11.79 -24.53 -50.69
N GLU A 554 12.91 -25.10 -50.89
CA GLU A 554 14.29 -24.73 -50.56
C GLU A 554 14.49 -23.78 -49.37
N PHE A 555 15.06 -24.30 -48.28
CA PHE A 555 15.81 -23.54 -47.31
C PHE A 555 17.29 -23.75 -47.53
N GLY A 556 17.99 -22.68 -47.99
CA GLY A 556 19.43 -22.63 -48.09
C GLY A 556 20.08 -22.53 -46.68
N TYR A 557 21.00 -23.46 -46.44
CA TYR A 557 21.97 -23.39 -45.35
C TYR A 557 23.01 -22.29 -45.70
N TYR A 558 23.29 -21.43 -44.72
CA TYR A 558 24.57 -20.73 -44.66
C TYR A 558 25.36 -21.29 -43.50
N ASP A 559 26.40 -22.03 -43.93
CA ASP A 559 27.51 -22.47 -43.10
C ASP A 559 28.55 -21.32 -43.17
N ASP A 560 29.01 -20.84 -42.05
CA ASP A 560 30.19 -19.97 -42.01
C ASP A 560 31.06 -20.35 -40.81
N GLN A 561 32.08 -21.15 -41.20
CA GLN A 561 33.24 -21.46 -40.35
C GLN A 561 34.11 -20.21 -40.21
N MET A 562 34.59 -19.95 -39.03
CA MET A 562 35.92 -19.35 -38.79
C MET A 562 36.47 -19.74 -37.42
N GLU A 563 37.48 -20.57 -37.44
CA GLU A 563 38.62 -20.61 -36.51
C GLU A 563 39.80 -19.82 -37.12
N PRO A 564 40.90 -19.57 -36.40
CA PRO A 564 41.28 -19.94 -35.02
C PRO A 564 41.27 -18.80 -34.01
#